data_1ec380ce11e3b7519e67e3d84d83409e
#
_entry.id   1ec380ce11e3b7519e67e3d84d83409e
#
_cell.length_a   1.000
_cell.length_b   1.000
_cell.length_c   1.000
_cell.angle_alpha   90.00
_cell.angle_beta   90.00
_cell.angle_gamma   90.00
#
_symmetry.space_group_name_H-M   'P 1'
#
loop_
_entity.id
_entity.type
_entity.pdbx_description
1 polymer ?
#
loop_
_entity_poly.entity_id
_entity_poly.type
_entity_poly.pdbx_seq_one_letter_code
_entity_poly.pdbx_strand_id
1 'polypeptide(L)'
;MKKLIFLGVMGTLLFWNLSGCDSTKKTVEISQDEKMVFQQKEEDTITIADEKTEYEITIIEPGFQTWLQSIARPEGYYSQSFLENRNRILVINWNQRVLEPLRYNPQLYEMQINYDANIDYGYEVNYKLYNYFVYFQRKYNQRLGPFLPRI
;
A
#
# COMPACT_ATOMS: atom_id res chain seq x y z
N MET A 1 11.54 23.32 -79.49
CA MET A 1 10.42 22.73 -78.76
C MET A 1 11.00 21.79 -77.72
N LYS A 2 11.16 22.26 -76.48
CA LYS A 2 11.70 21.46 -75.34
C LYS A 2 10.55 21.15 -74.41
N LYS A 3 10.19 19.85 -74.26
CA LYS A 3 9.19 19.39 -73.31
C LYS A 3 9.84 19.18 -71.94
N LEU A 4 9.38 19.92 -70.94
CA LEU A 4 9.76 19.78 -69.55
C LEU A 4 8.87 18.69 -68.98
N ILE A 5 9.49 17.61 -68.48
CA ILE A 5 8.82 16.55 -67.76
C ILE A 5 8.94 16.87 -66.26
N PHE A 6 7.82 17.16 -65.61
CA PHE A 6 7.73 17.31 -64.14
C PHE A 6 7.59 15.93 -63.53
N LEU A 7 8.63 15.48 -62.80
CA LEU A 7 8.55 14.31 -61.95
C LEU A 7 7.97 14.74 -60.58
N GLY A 8 6.74 14.34 -60.34
CA GLY A 8 6.11 14.50 -59.01
C GLY A 8 6.66 13.47 -58.02
N VAL A 9 7.41 13.95 -57.05
CA VAL A 9 7.82 13.13 -55.88
C VAL A 9 6.68 13.02 -54.92
N MET A 10 6.02 11.87 -54.88
CA MET A 10 4.95 11.56 -53.94
C MET A 10 5.59 11.13 -52.63
N GLY A 11 5.72 12.07 -51.67
CA GLY A 11 6.21 11.84 -50.36
C GLY A 11 5.19 11.03 -49.53
N THR A 12 5.43 9.77 -49.31
CA THR A 12 4.67 8.93 -48.38
C THR A 12 5.05 9.31 -46.95
N LEU A 13 4.19 10.07 -46.29
CA LEU A 13 4.24 10.34 -44.86
C LEU A 13 3.87 9.04 -44.10
N LEU A 14 4.89 8.33 -43.66
CA LEU A 14 4.75 7.24 -42.67
C LEU A 14 4.36 7.85 -41.32
N PHE A 15 3.08 7.83 -41.01
CA PHE A 15 2.57 8.05 -39.66
C PHE A 15 3.00 6.88 -38.76
N TRP A 16 4.07 7.05 -38.00
CA TRP A 16 4.38 6.18 -36.87
C TRP A 16 3.37 6.47 -35.77
N ASN A 17 2.40 5.56 -35.65
CA ASN A 17 1.55 5.49 -34.47
C ASN A 17 2.44 5.02 -33.30
N LEU A 18 2.94 5.98 -32.50
CA LEU A 18 3.47 5.73 -31.17
C LEU A 18 2.29 5.32 -30.28
N SER A 19 1.99 4.02 -30.27
CA SER A 19 1.13 3.44 -29.25
C SER A 19 1.88 3.58 -27.93
N GLY A 20 1.66 4.70 -27.23
CA GLY A 20 2.08 4.87 -25.85
C GLY A 20 1.46 3.77 -25.03
N CYS A 21 2.28 2.88 -24.45
CA CYS A 21 1.85 2.01 -23.38
C CYS A 21 1.40 2.91 -22.24
N ASP A 22 0.10 3.14 -22.18
CA ASP A 22 -0.54 3.76 -21.03
C ASP A 22 -0.45 2.76 -19.88
N SER A 23 0.60 2.92 -19.09
CA SER A 23 0.78 2.18 -17.85
C SER A 23 -0.28 2.68 -16.89
N THR A 24 -1.48 2.14 -17.01
CA THR A 24 -2.59 2.41 -16.10
C THR A 24 -2.13 2.02 -14.70
N LYS A 25 -1.68 3.02 -13.92
CA LYS A 25 -1.48 2.87 -12.48
C LYS A 25 -2.81 2.39 -11.92
N LYS A 26 -2.87 1.10 -11.56
CA LYS A 26 -4.05 0.55 -10.88
C LYS A 26 -4.20 1.30 -9.56
N THR A 27 -5.03 2.32 -9.56
CA THR A 27 -5.46 3.03 -8.36
C THR A 27 -6.36 2.10 -7.58
N VAL A 28 -6.13 2.05 -6.27
CA VAL A 28 -7.00 1.30 -5.36
C VAL A 28 -8.26 2.14 -5.18
N GLU A 29 -9.41 1.54 -5.48
CA GLU A 29 -10.69 2.20 -5.27
C GLU A 29 -11.03 2.23 -3.78
N ILE A 30 -11.37 3.40 -3.27
CA ILE A 30 -11.76 3.64 -1.87
C ILE A 30 -13.28 3.78 -1.82
N SER A 31 -13.93 2.91 -1.05
CA SER A 31 -15.39 2.93 -0.87
C SER A 31 -15.86 4.16 -0.10
N GLN A 32 -17.17 4.46 -0.13
CA GLN A 32 -17.74 5.56 0.66
C GLN A 32 -17.63 5.29 2.17
N ASP A 33 -17.83 4.03 2.58
CA ASP A 33 -17.70 3.64 3.99
C ASP A 33 -16.27 3.83 4.49
N GLU A 34 -15.25 3.48 3.68
CA GLU A 34 -13.86 3.76 4.03
C GLU A 34 -13.58 5.27 4.17
N LYS A 35 -14.13 6.10 3.28
CA LYS A 35 -13.95 7.55 3.37
C LYS A 35 -14.53 8.12 4.65
N MET A 36 -15.68 7.61 5.10
CA MET A 36 -16.27 8.03 6.38
C MET A 36 -15.38 7.64 7.56
N VAL A 37 -14.84 6.43 7.57
CA VAL A 37 -13.93 5.97 8.62
C VAL A 37 -12.62 6.77 8.63
N PHE A 38 -12.05 7.07 7.46
CA PHE A 38 -10.82 7.85 7.36
C PHE A 38 -10.95 9.30 7.84
N GLN A 39 -12.17 9.83 7.95
CA GLN A 39 -12.44 11.18 8.48
C GLN A 39 -12.57 11.22 9.99
N GLN A 40 -12.59 10.07 10.68
CA GLN A 40 -12.62 10.03 12.14
C GLN A 40 -11.36 10.69 12.70
N LYS A 41 -11.55 11.50 13.75
CA LYS A 41 -10.46 12.25 14.41
C LYS A 41 -10.15 11.73 15.81
N GLU A 42 -11.03 10.88 16.35
CA GLU A 42 -10.79 10.25 17.64
C GLU A 42 -9.64 9.26 17.52
N GLU A 43 -8.68 9.37 18.42
CA GLU A 43 -7.54 8.48 18.47
C GLU A 43 -8.00 7.11 18.99
N ASP A 44 -7.94 6.11 18.13
CA ASP A 44 -8.15 4.72 18.51
C ASP A 44 -6.76 4.14 18.88
N THR A 45 -6.58 3.81 20.14
CA THR A 45 -5.40 3.06 20.59
C THR A 45 -5.72 1.58 20.57
N ILE A 46 -5.04 0.83 19.72
CA ILE A 46 -5.10 -0.64 19.71
C ILE A 46 -3.81 -1.16 20.31
N THR A 47 -3.92 -1.71 21.50
CA THR A 47 -2.86 -2.50 22.09
C THR A 47 -3.05 -3.95 21.69
N ILE A 48 -2.04 -4.53 21.07
CA ILE A 48 -2.03 -5.93 20.66
C ILE A 48 -1.01 -6.64 21.52
N ALA A 49 -1.48 -7.31 22.56
CA ALA A 49 -0.66 -8.21 23.35
C ALA A 49 -1.11 -9.64 23.05
N ASP A 50 -0.19 -10.51 22.69
CA ASP A 50 -0.44 -11.96 22.72
C ASP A 50 -0.01 -12.46 24.09
N GLU A 51 -0.93 -13.07 24.86
CA GLU A 51 -0.64 -13.63 26.19
C GLU A 51 0.44 -14.72 26.17
N LYS A 52 0.76 -15.27 25.02
CA LYS A 52 1.79 -16.31 24.84
C LYS A 52 3.15 -15.78 24.44
N THR A 53 3.20 -14.58 23.89
CA THR A 53 4.43 -13.91 23.48
C THR A 53 4.56 -12.63 24.28
N GLU A 54 5.72 -12.35 24.86
CA GLU A 54 6.01 -11.11 25.62
C GLU A 54 6.05 -9.85 24.71
N TYR A 55 5.44 -9.92 23.51
CA TYR A 55 5.48 -8.86 22.53
C TYR A 55 4.14 -8.13 22.45
N GLU A 56 4.23 -6.81 22.52
CA GLU A 56 3.11 -5.90 22.37
C GLU A 56 3.37 -4.96 21.20
N ILE A 57 2.37 -4.81 20.31
CA ILE A 57 2.36 -3.77 19.28
C ILE A 57 1.25 -2.80 19.62
N THR A 58 1.59 -1.54 19.87
CA THR A 58 0.60 -0.47 20.07
C THR A 58 0.44 0.29 18.77
N ILE A 59 -0.77 0.32 18.21
CA ILE A 59 -1.14 1.11 17.04
C ILE A 59 -2.06 2.24 17.50
N ILE A 60 -1.62 3.49 17.31
CA ILE A 60 -2.39 4.69 17.59
C ILE A 60 -2.70 5.34 16.24
N GLU A 61 -3.88 5.06 15.69
CA GLU A 61 -4.26 5.57 14.38
C GLU A 61 -5.77 5.81 14.31
N PRO A 62 -6.22 7.07 14.14
CA PRO A 62 -7.63 7.42 14.11
C PRO A 62 -8.41 6.63 13.05
N GLY A 63 -9.51 5.97 13.48
CA GLY A 63 -10.40 5.18 12.64
C GLY A 63 -9.92 3.77 12.30
N PHE A 64 -8.72 3.35 12.73
CA PHE A 64 -8.22 2.02 12.39
C PHE A 64 -9.06 0.91 13.02
N GLN A 65 -9.46 1.04 14.28
CA GLN A 65 -10.30 0.04 14.96
C GLN A 65 -11.64 -0.14 14.25
N THR A 66 -12.31 0.96 13.92
CA THR A 66 -13.58 0.93 13.19
C THR A 66 -13.42 0.29 11.82
N TRP A 67 -12.34 0.64 11.10
CA TRP A 67 -12.04 0.06 9.80
C TRP A 67 -11.75 -1.45 9.90
N LEU A 68 -10.98 -1.87 10.91
CA LEU A 68 -10.65 -3.27 11.15
C LEU A 68 -11.89 -4.13 11.38
N GLN A 69 -12.87 -3.60 12.13
CA GLN A 69 -14.10 -4.31 12.46
C GLN A 69 -15.14 -4.33 11.34
N SER A 70 -15.21 -3.27 10.52
CA SER A 70 -16.30 -3.08 9.57
C SER A 70 -15.91 -3.32 8.10
N ILE A 71 -14.63 -3.19 7.75
CA ILE A 71 -14.16 -3.14 6.36
C ILE A 71 -13.11 -4.19 6.04
N ALA A 72 -12.18 -4.44 6.98
CA ALA A 72 -11.12 -5.44 6.79
C ALA A 72 -11.67 -6.84 6.51
N ARG A 73 -10.88 -7.67 5.84
CA ARG A 73 -11.18 -9.11 5.76
C ARG A 73 -11.21 -9.69 7.18
N PRO A 74 -12.20 -10.54 7.51
CA PRO A 74 -12.31 -11.08 8.86
C PRO A 74 -11.11 -11.98 9.22
N GLU A 75 -10.93 -12.18 10.51
CA GLU A 75 -9.98 -13.16 11.02
C GLU A 75 -10.22 -14.53 10.40
N GLY A 76 -9.16 -15.29 10.16
CA GLY A 76 -9.23 -16.58 9.50
C GLY A 76 -9.26 -16.51 7.96
N TYR A 77 -9.47 -15.33 7.35
CA TYR A 77 -9.46 -15.21 5.88
C TYR A 77 -8.07 -15.48 5.28
N TYR A 78 -7.02 -15.01 5.93
CA TYR A 78 -5.63 -15.28 5.56
C TYR A 78 -5.00 -16.28 6.52
N SER A 79 -4.10 -17.12 6.04
CA SER A 79 -3.30 -17.96 6.93
C SER A 79 -2.23 -17.14 7.67
N GLN A 80 -1.79 -17.60 8.85
CA GLN A 80 -0.71 -16.92 9.59
C GLN A 80 0.55 -16.77 8.74
N SER A 81 0.97 -17.81 8.03
CA SER A 81 2.16 -17.76 7.16
C SER A 81 2.03 -16.75 6.01
N PHE A 82 0.82 -16.54 5.48
CA PHE A 82 0.58 -15.47 4.50
C PHE A 82 0.81 -14.10 5.15
N LEU A 83 0.23 -13.87 6.32
CA LEU A 83 0.35 -12.60 7.07
C LEU A 83 1.81 -12.30 7.42
N GLU A 84 2.54 -13.26 7.96
CA GLU A 84 3.97 -13.14 8.29
C GLU A 84 4.83 -12.76 7.08
N ASN A 85 4.64 -13.46 5.96
CA ASN A 85 5.38 -13.16 4.74
C ASN A 85 5.08 -11.75 4.21
N ARG A 86 3.83 -11.28 4.32
CA ARG A 86 3.45 -9.93 3.94
C ARG A 86 4.02 -8.89 4.89
N ASN A 87 3.88 -9.11 6.19
CA ASN A 87 4.38 -8.20 7.22
C ASN A 87 5.90 -8.00 7.11
N ARG A 88 6.66 -9.05 6.92
CA ARG A 88 8.11 -8.95 6.72
C ARG A 88 8.46 -7.97 5.59
N ILE A 89 7.81 -8.08 4.45
CA ILE A 89 8.09 -7.21 3.30
C ILE A 89 7.63 -5.77 3.58
N LEU A 90 6.46 -5.60 4.18
CA LEU A 90 5.89 -4.29 4.46
C LEU A 90 6.68 -3.54 5.54
N VAL A 91 7.14 -4.25 6.60
CA VAL A 91 7.99 -3.67 7.65
C VAL A 91 9.34 -3.22 7.08
N ILE A 92 9.98 -4.02 6.24
CA ILE A 92 11.25 -3.62 5.60
C ILE A 92 11.06 -2.32 4.82
N ASN A 93 10.00 -2.23 4.00
CA ASN A 93 9.73 -1.02 3.23
C ASN A 93 9.32 0.17 4.11
N TRP A 94 8.58 -0.06 5.19
CA TRP A 94 8.24 0.97 6.18
C TRP A 94 9.50 1.52 6.83
N ASN A 95 10.33 0.65 7.39
CA ASN A 95 11.54 1.04 8.11
C ASN A 95 12.55 1.74 7.19
N GLN A 96 12.65 1.34 5.93
CA GLN A 96 13.45 2.07 4.95
C GLN A 96 12.94 3.52 4.77
N ARG A 97 11.62 3.74 4.75
CA ARG A 97 11.06 5.09 4.59
C ARG A 97 11.28 5.97 5.80
N VAL A 98 11.24 5.40 7.01
CA VAL A 98 11.62 6.11 8.24
C VAL A 98 13.06 6.64 8.15
N LEU A 99 13.97 5.86 7.55
CA LEU A 99 15.38 6.24 7.40
C LEU A 99 15.64 7.23 6.25
N GLU A 100 14.65 7.50 5.41
CA GLU A 100 14.75 8.39 4.24
C GLU A 100 13.83 9.62 4.36
N PRO A 101 13.93 10.47 5.42
CA PRO A 101 12.97 11.57 5.68
C PRO A 101 12.99 12.67 4.61
N LEU A 102 14.06 12.75 3.82
CA LEU A 102 14.13 13.69 2.67
C LEU A 102 13.30 13.23 1.48
N ARG A 103 13.01 11.94 1.41
CA ARG A 103 12.25 11.34 0.30
C ARG A 103 10.81 11.02 0.67
N TYR A 104 10.57 10.65 1.91
CA TYR A 104 9.28 10.26 2.43
C TYR A 104 8.85 11.20 3.56
N ASN A 105 7.56 11.46 3.66
CA ASN A 105 7.04 12.37 4.68
C ASN A 105 7.27 11.80 6.10
N PRO A 106 8.08 12.42 6.94
CA PRO A 106 8.36 11.95 8.29
C PRO A 106 7.14 11.98 9.22
N GLN A 107 6.12 12.76 8.92
CA GLN A 107 4.85 12.74 9.67
C GLN A 107 4.00 11.50 9.39
N LEU A 108 4.29 10.76 8.31
CA LEU A 108 3.64 9.50 8.01
C LEU A 108 4.48 8.30 8.49
N TYR A 109 5.79 8.45 8.52
CA TYR A 109 6.75 7.39 8.87
C TYR A 109 7.58 7.83 10.06
N GLU A 110 6.93 7.92 11.24
CA GLU A 110 7.55 8.53 12.43
C GLU A 110 8.57 7.61 13.10
N MET A 111 8.25 6.34 13.24
CA MET A 111 9.06 5.37 13.97
C MET A 111 9.24 4.08 13.20
N GLN A 112 10.38 3.42 13.42
CA GLN A 112 10.60 2.07 12.92
C GLN A 112 9.73 1.06 13.66
N ILE A 113 9.25 0.08 12.93
CA ILE A 113 8.51 -1.06 13.48
C ILE A 113 9.54 -2.15 13.81
N ASN A 114 9.61 -2.53 15.08
CA ASN A 114 10.43 -3.63 15.53
C ASN A 114 9.69 -4.97 15.31
N TYR A 115 9.99 -5.60 14.18
CA TYR A 115 9.39 -6.89 13.81
C TYR A 115 10.50 -7.81 13.29
N ASP A 116 10.78 -8.87 14.04
CA ASP A 116 11.75 -9.90 13.67
C ASP A 116 11.02 -11.09 13.01
N ALA A 117 11.40 -11.42 11.79
CA ALA A 117 10.80 -12.51 11.04
C ALA A 117 11.09 -13.93 11.61
N ASN A 118 12.00 -14.04 12.59
CA ASN A 118 12.33 -15.29 13.25
C ASN A 118 11.52 -15.52 14.54
N ILE A 119 10.71 -14.54 14.94
CA ILE A 119 9.84 -14.61 16.11
C ILE A 119 8.44 -15.00 15.66
N ASP A 120 7.85 -15.98 16.31
CA ASP A 120 6.42 -16.29 16.16
C ASP A 120 5.60 -15.33 17.05
N TYR A 121 5.02 -14.31 16.44
CA TYR A 121 4.15 -13.35 17.13
C TYR A 121 2.71 -13.83 17.24
N GLY A 122 2.39 -15.02 16.75
CA GLY A 122 1.04 -15.53 16.70
C GLY A 122 0.16 -14.90 15.59
N TYR A 123 -1.05 -15.45 15.46
CA TYR A 123 -1.98 -15.05 14.41
C TYR A 123 -2.49 -13.62 14.60
N GLU A 124 -2.92 -13.26 15.82
CA GLU A 124 -3.58 -11.99 16.09
C GLU A 124 -2.69 -10.78 15.82
N VAL A 125 -1.44 -10.82 16.30
CA VAL A 125 -0.45 -9.76 16.05
C VAL A 125 -0.22 -9.60 14.56
N ASN A 126 0.00 -10.70 13.85
CA ASN A 126 0.23 -10.67 12.41
C ASN A 126 -0.98 -10.17 11.63
N TYR A 127 -2.20 -10.54 12.03
CA TYR A 127 -3.44 -10.07 11.42
C TYR A 127 -3.63 -8.56 11.59
N LYS A 128 -3.47 -8.04 12.80
CA LYS A 128 -3.64 -6.61 13.07
C LYS A 128 -2.56 -5.77 12.37
N LEU A 129 -1.29 -6.20 12.43
CA LEU A 129 -0.19 -5.51 11.74
C LEU A 129 -0.39 -5.47 10.22
N TYR A 130 -0.77 -6.59 9.61
CA TYR A 130 -1.06 -6.62 8.17
C TYR A 130 -2.19 -5.67 7.79
N ASN A 131 -3.30 -5.71 8.53
CA ASN A 131 -4.44 -4.84 8.28
C ASN A 131 -4.13 -3.37 8.53
N TYR A 132 -3.26 -3.05 9.50
CA TYR A 132 -2.75 -1.69 9.66
C TYR A 132 -2.02 -1.20 8.41
N PHE A 133 -1.14 -2.01 7.84
CA PHE A 133 -0.49 -1.64 6.58
C PHE A 133 -1.47 -1.49 5.41
N VAL A 134 -2.50 -2.32 5.34
CA VAL A 134 -3.55 -2.16 4.31
C VAL A 134 -4.29 -0.85 4.52
N TYR A 135 -4.76 -0.59 5.74
CA TYR A 135 -5.43 0.65 6.13
C TYR A 135 -4.60 1.89 5.81
N PHE A 136 -3.37 1.94 6.29
CA PHE A 136 -2.44 3.03 6.08
C PHE A 136 -2.23 3.35 4.60
N GLN A 137 -1.97 2.32 3.78
CA GLN A 137 -1.76 2.50 2.35
C GLN A 137 -3.00 3.06 1.65
N ARG A 138 -4.19 2.65 2.08
CA ARG A 138 -5.47 3.12 1.51
C ARG A 138 -5.81 4.53 1.98
N LYS A 139 -5.69 4.81 3.28
CA LYS A 139 -5.97 6.12 3.88
C LYS A 139 -5.06 7.22 3.33
N TYR A 140 -3.77 6.96 3.29
CA TYR A 140 -2.76 7.95 2.89
C TYR A 140 -2.31 7.84 1.43
N ASN A 141 -3.00 7.02 0.63
CA ASN A 141 -2.67 6.76 -0.77
C ASN A 141 -1.17 6.41 -0.97
N GLN A 142 -0.67 5.54 -0.09
CA GLN A 142 0.71 5.07 -0.12
C GLN A 142 0.80 3.67 -0.72
N ARG A 143 1.99 3.30 -1.16
CA ARG A 143 2.30 1.94 -1.61
C ARG A 143 3.60 1.47 -0.96
N LEU A 144 3.49 0.61 0.05
CA LEU A 144 4.62 0.14 0.84
C LEU A 144 5.40 -1.01 0.19
N GLY A 145 4.92 -1.62 -0.87
CA GLY A 145 5.58 -2.77 -1.48
C GLY A 145 5.02 -3.14 -2.84
N PRO A 146 5.33 -4.32 -3.35
CA PRO A 146 4.87 -4.77 -4.67
C PRO A 146 3.38 -5.11 -4.71
N PHE A 147 2.74 -5.22 -3.54
CA PHE A 147 1.35 -5.65 -3.41
C PHE A 147 0.39 -4.46 -3.39
N LEU A 148 -0.76 -4.62 -4.03
CA LEU A 148 -1.86 -3.67 -3.87
C LEU A 148 -2.57 -3.92 -2.54
N PRO A 149 -2.90 -2.87 -1.75
CA PRO A 149 -3.65 -2.99 -0.50
C PRO A 149 -5.14 -3.27 -0.80
N ARG A 150 -5.47 -4.54 -1.01
CA ARG A 150 -6.84 -5.01 -1.31
C ARG A 150 -7.54 -5.44 -0.01
N ILE A 151 -8.85 -5.19 0.03
CA ILE A 151 -9.80 -5.68 1.03
C ILE A 151 -10.73 -6.69 0.40
#